data_a84e2ac9739ec994d38f2257f7a14fdc
#
_entry.id   a84e2ac9739ec994d38f2257f7a14fdc
#
_cell.length_a   1.000
_cell.length_b   1.000
_cell.length_c   1.000
_cell.angle_alpha   90.00
_cell.angle_beta   90.00
_cell.angle_gamma   90.00
#
_symmetry.space_group_name_H-M   'P 1'
#
loop_
_entity.id
_entity.type
_entity.pdbx_description
1 polymer ?
#
loop_
_entity_poly.entity_id
_entity_poly.type
_entity_poly.pdbx_seq_one_letter_code
_entity_poly.pdbx_strand_id
1 'polypeptide(L)'
;MKHKQLTFIVILLSTLFIFSAAVVFAGERAARSSDLPVKWGELTAPDFIKAVEKSAGLCLIPIGVFEKHGPHLPLGTDLIDVREVALRAAKKEYAIVFPEYYFSQILEAKHQPGTIAYSPRLIWNILQETYDELSRNGIKKIFLVNGHGGNNNFLPFFSQAQLEKQRDYCVVLFRPKTNPKVAEKVKKLKESKNGGHAGETETSMMQVSRPNLVHIDRAKEQSGENLGRLKHIPTNFTGIFWYAQFPNHYAGDASFAKPELGELLINSQADQLVELIKILKRDDTILNLQNRFYNESKNPLKTKQ
;
A
#
# COMPACT_ATOMS: atom_id res chain seq x y z
N MET A 1 -72.72 12.63 -9.69
CA MET A 1 -71.98 11.42 -10.01
C MET A 1 -70.57 11.67 -10.53
N LYS A 2 -70.23 12.79 -11.19
CA LYS A 2 -68.86 13.04 -11.76
C LYS A 2 -67.80 13.36 -10.71
N HIS A 3 -68.12 13.94 -9.57
CA HIS A 3 -67.12 14.26 -8.51
C HIS A 3 -66.64 13.07 -7.70
N LYS A 4 -67.39 12.01 -7.55
CA LYS A 4 -66.94 10.80 -6.81
C LYS A 4 -65.98 9.92 -7.60
N GLN A 5 -66.06 9.92 -8.94
CA GLN A 5 -65.11 9.18 -9.76
C GLN A 5 -63.72 9.81 -9.84
N LEU A 6 -63.66 11.16 -9.79
CA LEU A 6 -62.37 11.86 -9.83
C LEU A 6 -61.54 11.67 -8.55
N THR A 7 -62.21 11.63 -7.40
CA THR A 7 -61.57 11.39 -6.08
C THR A 7 -60.98 9.95 -5.97
N PHE A 8 -61.65 8.95 -6.55
CA PHE A 8 -61.18 7.58 -6.56
C PHE A 8 -59.95 7.36 -7.43
N ILE A 9 -59.84 8.07 -8.57
CA ILE A 9 -58.69 7.97 -9.48
C ILE A 9 -57.48 8.66 -8.86
N VAL A 10 -57.62 9.77 -8.14
CA VAL A 10 -56.53 10.49 -7.49
C VAL A 10 -55.95 9.68 -6.32
N ILE A 11 -56.80 8.99 -5.56
CA ILE A 11 -56.36 8.10 -4.46
C ILE A 11 -55.65 6.86 -4.99
N LEU A 12 -56.08 6.28 -6.12
CA LEU A 12 -55.47 5.12 -6.72
C LEU A 12 -54.08 5.45 -7.33
N LEU A 13 -53.94 6.65 -7.93
CA LEU A 13 -52.65 7.11 -8.47
C LEU A 13 -51.65 7.49 -7.36
N SER A 14 -52.12 8.06 -6.24
CA SER A 14 -51.23 8.38 -5.11
C SER A 14 -50.76 7.13 -4.36
N THR A 15 -51.58 6.10 -4.23
CA THR A 15 -51.14 4.80 -3.63
C THR A 15 -50.19 4.05 -4.52
N LEU A 16 -50.34 4.11 -5.86
CA LEU A 16 -49.38 3.47 -6.78
C LEU A 16 -48.01 4.18 -6.75
N PHE A 17 -47.98 5.51 -6.61
CA PHE A 17 -46.72 6.28 -6.52
C PHE A 17 -45.98 6.04 -5.21
N ILE A 18 -46.70 5.90 -4.08
CA ILE A 18 -46.09 5.58 -2.77
C ILE A 18 -45.56 4.15 -2.75
N PHE A 19 -46.24 3.20 -3.41
CA PHE A 19 -45.77 1.81 -3.49
C PHE A 19 -44.54 1.69 -4.41
N SER A 20 -44.49 2.43 -5.52
CA SER A 20 -43.35 2.46 -6.43
C SER A 20 -42.12 3.09 -5.77
N ALA A 21 -42.28 4.20 -5.02
CA ALA A 21 -41.20 4.84 -4.27
C ALA A 21 -40.69 3.92 -3.13
N ALA A 22 -41.57 3.24 -2.41
CA ALA A 22 -41.17 2.31 -1.34
C ALA A 22 -40.41 1.09 -1.86
N VAL A 23 -40.77 0.57 -3.05
CA VAL A 23 -40.04 -0.55 -3.69
C VAL A 23 -38.69 -0.10 -4.22
N VAL A 24 -38.54 1.11 -4.75
CA VAL A 24 -37.24 1.66 -5.17
C VAL A 24 -36.33 1.89 -3.97
N PHE A 25 -36.82 2.45 -2.85
CA PHE A 25 -36.05 2.62 -1.62
C PHE A 25 -35.70 1.29 -0.93
N ALA A 26 -36.55 0.28 -1.03
CA ALA A 26 -36.25 -1.08 -0.54
C ALA A 26 -35.23 -1.79 -1.45
N GLY A 27 -35.28 -1.59 -2.77
CA GLY A 27 -34.32 -2.11 -3.73
C GLY A 27 -32.91 -1.52 -3.56
N GLU A 28 -32.79 -0.22 -3.33
CA GLU A 28 -31.51 0.43 -3.04
C GLU A 28 -30.92 0.03 -1.66
N ARG A 29 -31.74 -0.33 -0.67
CA ARG A 29 -31.29 -0.93 0.59
C ARG A 29 -30.83 -2.38 0.45
N ALA A 30 -31.42 -3.14 -0.48
CA ALA A 30 -31.04 -4.55 -0.71
C ALA A 30 -29.77 -4.71 -1.54
N ALA A 31 -29.32 -3.66 -2.24
CA ALA A 31 -28.09 -3.65 -3.05
C ALA A 31 -26.84 -3.18 -2.29
N ARG A 32 -26.88 -2.99 -0.97
CA ARG A 32 -25.66 -2.87 -0.18
C ARG A 32 -25.03 -4.25 -0.10
N SER A 33 -23.98 -4.44 -0.88
CA SER A 33 -23.11 -5.60 -0.90
C SER A 33 -22.99 -6.22 0.49
N SER A 34 -23.29 -7.52 0.60
CA SER A 34 -23.11 -8.32 1.82
C SER A 34 -21.63 -8.43 2.23
N ASP A 35 -20.72 -7.91 1.43
CA ASP A 35 -19.30 -8.01 1.64
C ASP A 35 -18.77 -6.84 2.45
N LEU A 36 -18.02 -7.16 3.52
CA LEU A 36 -17.34 -6.17 4.34
C LEU A 36 -16.35 -5.37 3.49
N PRO A 37 -16.33 -4.02 3.62
CA PRO A 37 -15.26 -3.21 3.03
C PRO A 37 -13.88 -3.70 3.46
N VAL A 38 -12.92 -3.65 2.54
CA VAL A 38 -11.52 -3.97 2.88
C VAL A 38 -10.78 -2.78 3.48
N LYS A 39 -11.22 -1.55 3.21
CA LYS A 39 -10.57 -0.34 3.71
C LYS A 39 -11.03 -0.04 5.13
N TRP A 40 -10.07 0.13 6.04
CA TRP A 40 -10.32 0.46 7.44
C TRP A 40 -11.31 1.63 7.65
N GLY A 41 -11.07 2.74 6.95
CA GLY A 41 -11.88 3.95 7.08
C GLY A 41 -13.31 3.84 6.52
N GLU A 42 -13.65 2.76 5.84
CA GLU A 42 -15.01 2.49 5.31
C GLU A 42 -15.81 1.53 6.22
N LEU A 43 -15.17 0.95 7.26
CA LEU A 43 -15.82 0.05 8.23
C LEU A 43 -16.54 0.85 9.32
N THR A 44 -17.77 0.46 9.63
CA THR A 44 -18.40 0.89 10.88
C THR A 44 -17.80 0.12 12.06
N ALA A 45 -17.94 0.59 13.29
CA ALA A 45 -17.39 -0.12 14.45
C ALA A 45 -17.90 -1.58 14.58
N PRO A 46 -19.19 -1.90 14.38
CA PRO A 46 -19.65 -3.29 14.33
C PRO A 46 -19.06 -4.10 13.17
N ASP A 47 -18.86 -3.49 11.99
CA ASP A 47 -18.27 -4.18 10.84
C ASP A 47 -16.78 -4.39 11.03
N PHE A 48 -16.10 -3.50 11.75
CA PHE A 48 -14.69 -3.65 12.09
C PHE A 48 -14.44 -4.92 12.93
N ILE A 49 -15.30 -5.21 13.91
CA ILE A 49 -15.21 -6.47 14.70
C ILE A 49 -15.27 -7.69 13.77
N LYS A 50 -16.24 -7.73 12.85
CA LYS A 50 -16.36 -8.81 11.86
C LYS A 50 -15.17 -8.86 10.90
N ALA A 51 -14.63 -7.69 10.54
CA ALA A 51 -13.46 -7.58 9.67
C ALA A 51 -12.19 -8.17 10.32
N VAL A 52 -11.99 -7.91 11.61
CA VAL A 52 -10.88 -8.51 12.38
C VAL A 52 -11.01 -10.03 12.41
N GLU A 53 -12.20 -10.57 12.66
CA GLU A 53 -12.45 -12.02 12.61
C GLU A 53 -12.18 -12.59 11.20
N LYS A 54 -12.78 -11.99 10.16
CA LYS A 54 -12.65 -12.44 8.76
C LYS A 54 -11.20 -12.38 8.25
N SER A 55 -10.43 -11.39 8.70
CA SER A 55 -9.00 -11.25 8.36
C SER A 55 -8.08 -12.11 9.24
N ALA A 56 -8.61 -12.84 10.24
CA ALA A 56 -7.83 -13.53 11.27
C ALA A 56 -6.80 -12.59 11.97
N GLY A 57 -7.23 -11.35 12.26
CA GLY A 57 -6.40 -10.33 12.87
C GLY A 57 -5.28 -9.80 11.98
N LEU A 58 -5.37 -9.96 10.65
CA LEU A 58 -4.37 -9.48 9.70
C LEU A 58 -4.78 -8.12 9.13
N CYS A 59 -3.84 -7.17 9.15
CA CYS A 59 -3.98 -5.85 8.53
C CYS A 59 -2.79 -5.53 7.63
N LEU A 60 -3.07 -5.11 6.39
CA LEU A 60 -2.07 -4.59 5.45
C LEU A 60 -1.84 -3.11 5.74
N ILE A 61 -0.58 -2.69 5.83
CA ILE A 61 -0.18 -1.28 5.89
C ILE A 61 0.57 -0.95 4.61
N PRO A 62 -0.11 -0.39 3.59
CA PRO A 62 0.57 0.20 2.44
C PRO A 62 1.32 1.46 2.91
N ILE A 63 2.65 1.45 2.78
CA ILE A 63 3.51 2.52 3.26
C ILE A 63 4.32 3.13 2.12
N GLY A 64 4.24 4.44 1.97
CA GLY A 64 4.98 5.25 1.01
C GLY A 64 5.37 6.59 1.61
N VAL A 65 5.72 7.55 0.77
CA VAL A 65 6.07 8.92 1.17
C VAL A 65 5.47 9.94 0.21
N PHE A 66 5.56 11.22 0.57
CA PHE A 66 5.39 12.31 -0.39
C PHE A 66 6.75 12.80 -0.85
N GLU A 67 7.08 12.52 -2.10
CA GLU A 67 8.34 12.92 -2.73
C GLU A 67 8.14 13.26 -4.21
N LYS A 68 9.09 13.99 -4.76
CA LYS A 68 9.08 14.27 -6.20
C LYS A 68 9.34 12.99 -7.00
N HIS A 69 8.56 12.76 -8.03
CA HIS A 69 8.73 11.67 -9.00
C HIS A 69 8.91 12.25 -10.42
N GLY A 70 10.10 12.79 -10.69
CA GLY A 70 10.34 13.52 -11.92
C GLY A 70 9.43 14.76 -12.05
N PRO A 71 9.29 15.35 -13.25
CA PRO A 71 8.37 16.47 -13.48
C PRO A 71 6.94 16.04 -13.83
N HIS A 72 6.69 14.74 -14.02
CA HIS A 72 5.51 14.18 -14.70
C HIS A 72 4.58 13.35 -13.82
N LEU A 73 5.02 12.91 -12.65
CA LEU A 73 4.19 12.13 -11.72
C LEU A 73 3.82 12.95 -10.48
N PRO A 74 2.70 12.61 -9.82
CA PRO A 74 2.29 13.27 -8.59
C PRO A 74 3.22 12.92 -7.41
N LEU A 75 3.28 13.79 -6.43
CA LEU A 75 4.10 13.60 -5.22
C LEU A 75 3.74 12.34 -4.41
N GLY A 76 2.50 11.87 -4.52
CA GLY A 76 2.01 10.69 -3.81
C GLY A 76 2.11 9.38 -4.60
N THR A 77 2.94 9.28 -5.62
CA THR A 77 3.10 8.09 -6.48
C THR A 77 3.28 6.81 -5.66
N ASP A 78 4.21 6.79 -4.71
CA ASP A 78 4.46 5.64 -3.82
C ASP A 78 3.19 5.17 -3.10
N LEU A 79 2.44 6.13 -2.55
CA LEU A 79 1.22 5.84 -1.78
C LEU A 79 0.11 5.29 -2.68
N ILE A 80 -0.03 5.85 -3.87
CA ILE A 80 -1.06 5.48 -4.85
C ILE A 80 -0.82 4.04 -5.34
N ASP A 81 0.40 3.75 -5.80
CA ASP A 81 0.72 2.47 -6.40
C ASP A 81 0.73 1.32 -5.38
N VAL A 82 1.35 1.52 -4.22
CA VAL A 82 1.35 0.48 -3.17
C VAL A 82 -0.05 0.21 -2.63
N ARG A 83 -0.88 1.25 -2.53
CA ARG A 83 -2.26 1.10 -2.10
C ARG A 83 -3.10 0.35 -3.12
N GLU A 84 -2.91 0.59 -4.42
CA GLU A 84 -3.57 -0.17 -5.49
C GLU A 84 -3.23 -1.66 -5.41
N VAL A 85 -1.96 -2.01 -5.24
CA VAL A 85 -1.50 -3.40 -5.03
C VAL A 85 -2.20 -4.03 -3.82
N ALA A 86 -2.19 -3.34 -2.66
CA ALA A 86 -2.80 -3.85 -1.43
C ALA A 86 -4.32 -4.03 -1.56
N LEU A 87 -5.01 -3.08 -2.20
CA LEU A 87 -6.46 -3.15 -2.40
C LEU A 87 -6.84 -4.27 -3.38
N ARG A 88 -6.08 -4.48 -4.47
CA ARG A 88 -6.31 -5.61 -5.38
C ARG A 88 -6.13 -6.94 -4.67
N ALA A 89 -5.11 -7.07 -3.84
CA ALA A 89 -4.88 -8.28 -3.05
C ALA A 89 -5.98 -8.52 -2.02
N ALA A 90 -6.34 -7.51 -1.23
CA ALA A 90 -7.34 -7.61 -0.18
C ALA A 90 -8.77 -7.93 -0.71
N LYS A 91 -9.08 -7.53 -1.94
CA LYS A 91 -10.34 -7.90 -2.61
C LYS A 91 -10.37 -9.37 -3.05
N LYS A 92 -9.21 -9.95 -3.42
CA LYS A 92 -9.10 -11.37 -3.82
C LYS A 92 -9.05 -12.30 -2.61
N GLU A 93 -8.34 -11.90 -1.55
CA GLU A 93 -8.27 -12.58 -0.27
C GLU A 93 -8.44 -11.56 0.84
N TYR A 94 -9.57 -11.64 1.56
CA TYR A 94 -9.96 -10.60 2.50
C TYR A 94 -8.88 -10.29 3.53
N ALA A 95 -8.48 -9.04 3.58
CA ALA A 95 -7.61 -8.45 4.59
C ALA A 95 -8.04 -7.00 4.83
N ILE A 96 -7.82 -6.49 6.04
CA ILE A 96 -8.06 -5.08 6.33
C ILE A 96 -6.90 -4.28 5.74
N VAL A 97 -7.21 -3.22 5.00
CA VAL A 97 -6.21 -2.28 4.45
C VAL A 97 -6.24 -1.00 5.28
N PHE A 98 -5.14 -0.72 5.96
CA PHE A 98 -4.97 0.49 6.78
C PHE A 98 -5.10 1.76 5.92
N PRO A 99 -5.47 2.92 6.47
CA PRO A 99 -5.45 4.20 5.77
C PRO A 99 -4.08 4.51 5.13
N GLU A 100 -4.02 5.53 4.30
CA GLU A 100 -2.75 5.96 3.71
C GLU A 100 -1.73 6.27 4.80
N TYR A 101 -0.55 5.62 4.69
CA TYR A 101 0.52 5.78 5.67
C TYR A 101 1.77 6.36 4.98
N TYR A 102 2.06 7.62 5.24
CA TYR A 102 3.18 8.37 4.62
C TYR A 102 4.26 8.81 5.61
N PHE A 103 4.15 8.41 6.88
CA PHE A 103 5.15 8.73 7.90
C PHE A 103 6.35 7.78 7.78
N SER A 104 7.20 8.02 6.78
CA SER A 104 8.32 7.17 6.48
C SER A 104 9.56 7.96 6.06
N GLN A 105 10.68 7.27 5.78
CA GLN A 105 11.98 7.85 5.50
C GLN A 105 12.03 8.43 4.09
N ILE A 106 12.38 9.72 3.92
CA ILE A 106 12.59 10.40 2.62
C ILE A 106 13.53 11.61 2.74
N LEU A 107 14.63 11.45 3.45
CA LEU A 107 15.57 12.54 3.67
C LEU A 107 16.33 12.92 2.39
N GLU A 108 16.57 11.97 1.49
CA GLU A 108 17.29 12.14 0.22
C GLU A 108 16.60 13.07 -0.77
N ALA A 109 15.28 13.24 -0.67
CA ALA A 109 14.49 14.15 -1.50
C ALA A 109 14.18 15.49 -0.83
N LYS A 110 14.70 15.77 0.36
CA LYS A 110 14.36 16.98 1.15
C LYS A 110 14.63 18.29 0.39
N HIS A 111 15.49 18.30 -0.61
CA HIS A 111 15.80 19.45 -1.46
C HIS A 111 14.77 19.69 -2.57
N GLN A 112 13.78 18.79 -2.73
CA GLN A 112 12.77 18.89 -3.77
C GLN A 112 11.45 19.48 -3.24
N PRO A 113 10.71 20.27 -4.04
CA PRO A 113 9.44 20.85 -3.64
C PRO A 113 8.39 19.74 -3.38
N GLY A 114 7.55 19.95 -2.36
CA GLY A 114 6.46 19.05 -2.00
C GLY A 114 6.88 17.80 -1.22
N THR A 115 8.17 17.55 -1.00
CA THR A 115 8.65 16.46 -0.15
C THR A 115 8.36 16.74 1.32
N ILE A 116 7.78 15.76 2.03
CA ILE A 116 7.51 15.85 3.46
C ILE A 116 8.47 14.91 4.21
N ALA A 117 9.64 15.43 4.57
CA ALA A 117 10.70 14.67 5.24
C ALA A 117 10.66 14.88 6.76
N TYR A 118 10.02 13.96 7.47
CA TYR A 118 10.01 13.96 8.94
C TYR A 118 11.36 13.49 9.52
N SER A 119 11.61 13.82 10.80
CA SER A 119 12.79 13.32 11.48
C SER A 119 12.71 11.79 11.68
N PRO A 120 13.85 11.07 11.66
CA PRO A 120 13.87 9.62 11.89
C PRO A 120 13.24 9.20 13.20
N ARG A 121 13.43 10.00 14.28
CA ARG A 121 12.82 9.75 15.59
C ARG A 121 11.29 9.82 15.52
N LEU A 122 10.74 10.81 14.80
CA LEU A 122 9.29 10.98 14.69
C LEU A 122 8.66 9.84 13.90
N ILE A 123 9.20 9.48 12.73
CA ILE A 123 8.66 8.38 11.92
C ILE A 123 8.74 7.05 12.67
N TRP A 124 9.81 6.81 13.44
CA TRP A 124 9.95 5.64 14.28
C TRP A 124 8.84 5.55 15.33
N ASN A 125 8.64 6.64 16.08
CA ASN A 125 7.65 6.67 17.16
C ASN A 125 6.22 6.53 16.64
N ILE A 126 5.86 7.24 15.56
CA ILE A 126 4.52 7.14 14.96
C ILE A 126 4.26 5.72 14.48
N LEU A 127 5.23 5.09 13.82
CA LEU A 127 5.07 3.72 13.32
C LEU A 127 4.91 2.73 14.48
N GLN A 128 5.68 2.91 15.57
CA GLN A 128 5.57 2.08 16.76
C GLN A 128 4.21 2.24 17.45
N GLU A 129 3.77 3.46 17.68
CA GLU A 129 2.46 3.72 18.30
C GLU A 129 1.32 3.22 17.41
N THR A 130 1.46 3.34 16.08
CA THR A 130 0.49 2.76 15.14
C THR A 130 0.35 1.25 15.33
N TYR A 131 1.46 0.52 15.49
CA TYR A 131 1.40 -0.94 15.70
C TYR A 131 0.78 -1.29 17.05
N ASP A 132 1.15 -0.56 18.11
CA ASP A 132 0.61 -0.79 19.44
C ASP A 132 -0.93 -0.52 19.45
N GLU A 133 -1.40 0.52 18.73
CA GLU A 133 -2.83 0.80 18.57
C GLU A 133 -3.55 -0.21 17.68
N LEU A 134 -2.92 -0.70 16.62
CA LEU A 134 -3.46 -1.80 15.82
C LEU A 134 -3.67 -3.05 16.70
N SER A 135 -2.69 -3.40 17.52
CA SER A 135 -2.77 -4.55 18.40
C SER A 135 -3.86 -4.38 19.47
N ARG A 136 -4.00 -3.19 20.06
CA ARG A 136 -5.08 -2.87 20.99
C ARG A 136 -6.47 -3.07 20.36
N ASN A 137 -6.58 -2.85 19.05
CA ASN A 137 -7.79 -3.07 18.26
C ASN A 137 -7.93 -4.49 17.69
N GLY A 138 -7.17 -5.47 18.18
CA GLY A 138 -7.30 -6.88 17.82
C GLY A 138 -6.48 -7.33 16.61
N ILE A 139 -5.66 -6.46 16.01
CA ILE A 139 -4.76 -6.85 14.93
C ILE A 139 -3.53 -7.53 15.52
N LYS A 140 -3.31 -8.78 15.17
CA LYS A 140 -2.19 -9.60 15.66
C LYS A 140 -1.12 -9.83 14.60
N LYS A 141 -1.44 -9.60 13.34
CA LYS A 141 -0.56 -9.81 12.18
C LYS A 141 -0.50 -8.53 11.36
N ILE A 142 0.55 -7.74 11.57
CA ILE A 142 0.78 -6.46 10.88
C ILE A 142 1.63 -6.73 9.65
N PHE A 143 1.08 -6.49 8.46
CA PHE A 143 1.71 -6.82 7.21
C PHE A 143 2.06 -5.55 6.43
N LEU A 144 3.34 -5.19 6.43
CA LEU A 144 3.86 -4.01 5.74
C LEU A 144 3.99 -4.28 4.24
N VAL A 145 3.42 -3.40 3.44
CA VAL A 145 3.57 -3.40 1.98
C VAL A 145 4.30 -2.11 1.59
N ASN A 146 5.59 -2.24 1.25
CA ASN A 146 6.45 -1.08 0.97
C ASN A 146 6.31 -0.60 -0.47
N GLY A 147 6.01 0.69 -0.65
CA GLY A 147 5.95 1.38 -1.94
C GLY A 147 7.14 2.31 -2.22
N HIS A 148 8.06 2.49 -1.25
CA HIS A 148 9.14 3.46 -1.34
C HIS A 148 10.53 2.84 -1.21
N GLY A 149 11.41 3.13 -2.19
CA GLY A 149 12.77 2.58 -2.23
C GLY A 149 13.64 2.95 -1.03
N GLY A 150 13.53 4.18 -0.52
CA GLY A 150 14.28 4.65 0.64
C GLY A 150 13.99 3.90 1.94
N ASN A 151 12.86 3.20 2.00
CA ASN A 151 12.49 2.35 3.13
C ASN A 151 13.24 1.00 3.20
N ASN A 152 13.98 0.63 2.17
CA ASN A 152 14.60 -0.71 2.09
C ASN A 152 15.59 -1.02 3.21
N ASN A 153 16.15 -0.01 3.87
CA ASN A 153 16.97 -0.19 5.08
C ASN A 153 16.17 0.06 6.36
N PHE A 154 15.26 1.03 6.34
CA PHE A 154 14.49 1.45 7.52
C PHE A 154 13.50 0.36 7.98
N LEU A 155 12.63 -0.14 7.09
CA LEU A 155 11.59 -1.09 7.47
C LEU A 155 12.13 -2.47 7.93
N PRO A 156 13.19 -3.04 7.31
CA PRO A 156 13.82 -4.25 7.84
C PRO A 156 14.37 -4.06 9.25
N PHE A 157 15.11 -2.96 9.50
CA PHE A 157 15.64 -2.66 10.82
C PHE A 157 14.52 -2.42 11.84
N PHE A 158 13.49 -1.64 11.46
CA PHE A 158 12.32 -1.42 12.32
C PHE A 158 11.61 -2.73 12.67
N SER A 159 11.43 -3.64 11.70
CA SER A 159 10.82 -4.95 11.93
C SER A 159 11.66 -5.81 12.89
N GLN A 160 12.99 -5.79 12.76
CA GLN A 160 13.89 -6.49 13.67
C GLN A 160 13.89 -5.90 15.07
N ALA A 161 13.80 -4.56 15.17
CA ALA A 161 13.77 -3.85 16.44
C ALA A 161 12.49 -4.14 17.27
N GLN A 162 11.46 -4.76 16.68
CA GLN A 162 10.30 -5.25 17.44
C GLN A 162 10.68 -6.30 18.48
N LEU A 163 11.89 -6.89 18.38
CA LEU A 163 12.44 -7.80 19.38
C LEU A 163 12.97 -7.07 20.65
N GLU A 164 12.96 -5.74 20.72
CA GLU A 164 13.38 -4.99 21.92
C GLU A 164 12.57 -5.36 23.16
N LYS A 165 11.28 -5.57 23.00
CA LYS A 165 10.39 -6.01 24.09
C LYS A 165 9.29 -6.93 23.57
N GLN A 166 8.74 -7.75 24.46
CA GLN A 166 7.66 -8.67 24.11
C GLN A 166 6.44 -7.91 23.56
N ARG A 167 5.93 -8.38 22.43
CA ARG A 167 4.73 -7.89 21.77
C ARG A 167 3.71 -9.02 21.65
N ASP A 168 2.43 -8.67 21.61
CA ASP A 168 1.33 -9.62 21.38
C ASP A 168 0.88 -9.63 19.90
N TYR A 169 1.70 -9.08 19.01
CA TYR A 169 1.56 -9.06 17.57
C TYR A 169 2.87 -9.40 16.86
N CYS A 170 2.80 -9.78 15.62
CA CYS A 170 3.97 -9.93 14.75
C CYS A 170 3.92 -8.94 13.58
N VAL A 171 5.12 -8.59 13.10
CA VAL A 171 5.31 -7.72 11.94
C VAL A 171 5.94 -8.52 10.82
N VAL A 172 5.32 -8.48 9.64
CA VAL A 172 5.83 -9.11 8.42
C VAL A 172 6.01 -8.05 7.35
N LEU A 173 7.19 -7.97 6.77
CA LEU A 173 7.48 -7.08 5.64
C LEU A 173 7.35 -7.85 4.33
N PHE A 174 6.48 -7.38 3.44
CA PHE A 174 6.36 -7.92 2.09
C PHE A 174 7.63 -7.66 1.29
N ARG A 175 8.22 -8.74 0.80
CA ARG A 175 9.35 -8.70 -0.12
C ARG A 175 8.97 -9.51 -1.36
N PRO A 176 8.49 -8.86 -2.43
CA PRO A 176 8.09 -9.56 -3.64
C PRO A 176 9.28 -10.30 -4.23
N LYS A 177 9.05 -11.56 -4.62
CA LYS A 177 10.06 -12.38 -5.29
C LYS A 177 9.95 -12.20 -6.79
N THR A 178 11.07 -12.25 -7.47
CA THR A 178 11.08 -12.28 -8.93
C THR A 178 10.47 -13.59 -9.42
N ASN A 179 9.33 -13.51 -10.09
CA ASN A 179 8.76 -14.65 -10.80
C ASN A 179 9.42 -14.73 -12.20
N PRO A 180 10.11 -15.83 -12.58
CA PRO A 180 10.82 -15.93 -13.85
C PRO A 180 9.93 -15.66 -15.08
N LYS A 181 8.67 -16.16 -15.06
CA LYS A 181 7.72 -15.92 -16.14
C LYS A 181 7.32 -14.45 -16.26
N VAL A 182 7.15 -13.77 -15.11
CA VAL A 182 6.85 -12.34 -15.08
C VAL A 182 8.08 -11.55 -15.51
N ALA A 183 9.26 -11.89 -15.03
CA ALA A 183 10.52 -11.25 -15.42
C ALA A 183 10.77 -11.30 -16.93
N GLU A 184 10.46 -12.44 -17.57
CA GLU A 184 10.54 -12.58 -19.04
C GLU A 184 9.56 -11.64 -19.76
N LYS A 185 8.32 -11.54 -19.28
CA LYS A 185 7.33 -10.61 -19.84
C LYS A 185 7.75 -9.15 -19.63
N VAL A 186 8.22 -8.81 -18.43
CA VAL A 186 8.76 -7.47 -18.13
C VAL A 186 9.90 -7.13 -19.08
N LYS A 187 10.85 -8.07 -19.30
CA LYS A 187 11.98 -7.88 -20.23
C LYS A 187 11.53 -7.61 -21.67
N LYS A 188 10.41 -8.20 -22.10
CA LYS A 188 9.83 -7.97 -23.45
C LYS A 188 9.11 -6.62 -23.56
N LEU A 189 8.49 -6.16 -22.47
CA LEU A 189 7.72 -4.91 -22.45
C LEU A 189 8.59 -3.70 -22.15
N LYS A 190 9.57 -3.85 -21.26
CA LYS A 190 10.43 -2.75 -20.80
C LYS A 190 11.46 -2.40 -21.86
N GLU A 191 11.57 -1.11 -22.20
CA GLU A 191 12.49 -0.58 -23.19
C GLU A 191 13.66 0.20 -22.58
N SER A 192 13.41 0.89 -21.43
CA SER A 192 14.47 1.64 -20.75
C SER A 192 15.54 0.70 -20.18
N LYS A 193 16.82 1.03 -20.38
CA LYS A 193 17.95 0.29 -19.79
C LYS A 193 18.06 0.50 -18.30
N ASN A 194 17.76 1.71 -17.85
CA ASN A 194 17.79 2.11 -16.44
C ASN A 194 16.34 2.27 -15.96
N GLY A 195 15.95 1.50 -15.00
CA GLY A 195 14.69 1.67 -14.29
C GLY A 195 15.03 2.01 -12.86
N GLY A 196 14.42 3.04 -12.35
CA GLY A 196 14.65 3.48 -11.00
C GLY A 196 13.44 4.27 -10.51
N HIS A 197 13.68 5.48 -10.05
CA HIS A 197 12.67 6.34 -9.48
C HIS A 197 12.03 7.22 -10.56
N ALA A 198 10.69 7.24 -10.60
CA ALA A 198 9.87 7.93 -11.60
C ALA A 198 10.14 7.49 -13.07
N GLY A 199 10.82 6.37 -13.28
CA GLY A 199 11.15 5.85 -14.60
C GLY A 199 9.99 5.08 -15.24
N GLU A 200 10.31 4.27 -16.27
CA GLU A 200 9.34 3.53 -17.06
C GLU A 200 8.40 2.67 -16.19
N THR A 201 8.92 1.98 -15.17
CA THR A 201 8.12 1.04 -14.36
C THR A 201 7.10 1.76 -13.47
N GLU A 202 7.51 2.74 -12.68
CA GLU A 202 6.61 3.49 -11.80
C GLU A 202 5.61 4.32 -12.61
N THR A 203 6.06 4.95 -13.69
CA THR A 203 5.16 5.69 -14.59
C THR A 203 4.12 4.76 -15.23
N SER A 204 4.51 3.54 -15.62
CA SER A 204 3.57 2.54 -16.13
C SER A 204 2.54 2.13 -15.09
N MET A 205 2.95 1.92 -13.84
CA MET A 205 2.03 1.61 -12.74
C MET A 205 1.06 2.76 -12.48
N MET A 206 1.53 4.00 -12.47
CA MET A 206 0.69 5.19 -12.32
C MET A 206 -0.30 5.39 -13.47
N GLN A 207 0.06 5.02 -14.71
CA GLN A 207 -0.87 5.02 -15.84
C GLN A 207 -2.05 4.06 -15.65
N VAL A 208 -1.90 3.05 -14.80
CA VAL A 208 -2.97 2.13 -14.40
C VAL A 208 -3.72 2.65 -13.17
N SER A 209 -2.97 3.03 -12.14
CA SER A 209 -3.52 3.41 -10.84
C SER A 209 -4.28 4.74 -10.91
N ARG A 210 -3.71 5.76 -11.56
CA ARG A 210 -4.28 7.12 -11.72
C ARG A 210 -3.82 7.77 -13.02
N PRO A 211 -4.31 7.35 -14.19
CA PRO A 211 -3.85 7.85 -15.50
C PRO A 211 -4.03 9.36 -15.67
N ASN A 212 -5.06 9.93 -15.06
CA ASN A 212 -5.35 11.36 -15.09
C ASN A 212 -4.36 12.25 -14.33
N LEU A 213 -3.45 11.66 -13.52
CA LEU A 213 -2.40 12.37 -12.79
C LEU A 213 -1.02 12.24 -13.45
N VAL A 214 -0.91 11.52 -14.56
CA VAL A 214 0.35 11.32 -15.29
C VAL A 214 0.47 12.36 -16.41
N HIS A 215 1.48 13.21 -16.32
CA HIS A 215 1.79 14.24 -17.31
C HIS A 215 3.00 13.84 -18.13
N ILE A 216 2.87 12.78 -18.94
CA ILE A 216 3.99 12.15 -19.67
C ILE A 216 4.73 13.13 -20.61
N ASP A 217 4.03 14.12 -21.13
CA ASP A 217 4.58 15.21 -21.93
C ASP A 217 5.71 15.98 -21.22
N ARG A 218 5.67 16.05 -19.89
CA ARG A 218 6.68 16.71 -19.05
C ARG A 218 7.90 15.84 -18.75
N ALA A 219 7.86 14.54 -19.01
CA ALA A 219 8.94 13.63 -18.62
C ALA A 219 10.32 14.03 -19.16
N LYS A 220 10.36 14.72 -20.33
CA LYS A 220 11.58 15.18 -20.97
C LYS A 220 12.09 16.54 -20.49
N GLU A 221 11.36 17.24 -19.61
CA GLU A 221 11.78 18.55 -19.09
C GLU A 221 12.97 18.42 -18.12
N GLN A 222 13.22 17.23 -17.58
CA GLN A 222 14.34 16.95 -16.70
C GLN A 222 15.03 15.63 -17.07
N SER A 223 16.35 15.57 -16.88
CA SER A 223 17.12 14.35 -17.11
C SER A 223 17.00 13.41 -15.90
N GLY A 224 16.77 12.11 -16.17
CA GLY A 224 16.89 11.02 -15.23
C GLY A 224 18.23 10.27 -15.32
N GLU A 225 19.24 10.85 -15.91
CA GLU A 225 20.57 10.26 -16.04
C GLU A 225 21.34 10.27 -14.72
N ASN A 226 22.09 9.19 -14.49
CA ASN A 226 23.01 9.11 -13.36
C ASN A 226 24.27 9.93 -13.63
N LEU A 227 24.47 11.00 -12.86
CA LEU A 227 25.61 11.90 -13.01
C LEU A 227 26.94 11.30 -12.53
N GLY A 228 26.92 10.16 -11.83
CA GLY A 228 28.12 9.45 -11.39
C GLY A 228 29.09 10.26 -10.55
N ARG A 229 28.63 11.29 -9.82
CA ARG A 229 29.50 12.25 -9.09
C ARG A 229 30.35 11.64 -7.97
N LEU A 230 30.00 10.42 -7.52
CA LEU A 230 30.77 9.67 -6.51
C LEU A 230 31.46 8.43 -7.09
N LYS A 231 31.56 8.28 -8.42
CA LYS A 231 32.16 7.10 -9.07
C LYS A 231 33.64 6.88 -8.73
N HIS A 232 34.34 7.94 -8.30
CA HIS A 232 35.75 7.88 -7.88
C HIS A 232 35.93 7.29 -6.47
N ILE A 233 34.87 7.10 -5.71
CA ILE A 233 34.89 6.46 -4.39
C ILE A 233 34.22 5.10 -4.53
N PRO A 234 34.98 4.01 -4.71
CA PRO A 234 34.39 2.69 -4.90
C PRO A 234 33.79 2.14 -3.59
N THR A 235 32.79 1.26 -3.72
CA THR A 235 32.19 0.50 -2.60
C THR A 235 31.79 1.37 -1.41
N ASN A 236 31.15 2.53 -1.68
CA ASN A 236 30.73 3.45 -0.64
C ASN A 236 29.23 3.50 -0.47
N PHE A 237 28.79 3.85 0.74
CA PHE A 237 27.46 4.33 1.04
C PHE A 237 27.58 5.61 1.88
N THR A 238 26.88 6.66 1.48
CA THR A 238 26.81 7.92 2.20
C THR A 238 25.41 8.51 2.07
N GLY A 239 24.94 9.27 3.05
CA GLY A 239 23.61 9.88 3.04
C GLY A 239 23.32 10.76 1.82
N ILE A 240 24.37 11.25 1.13
CA ILE A 240 24.22 12.10 -0.06
C ILE A 240 24.23 11.32 -1.38
N PHE A 241 24.34 9.97 -1.34
CA PHE A 241 24.55 9.13 -2.53
C PHE A 241 23.49 9.34 -3.61
N TRP A 242 22.21 9.46 -3.22
CA TRP A 242 21.12 9.64 -4.16
C TRP A 242 21.18 10.98 -4.87
N TYR A 243 21.33 12.06 -4.11
CA TYR A 243 21.52 13.40 -4.66
C TYR A 243 22.76 13.50 -5.56
N ALA A 244 23.82 12.79 -5.21
CA ALA A 244 25.02 12.75 -6.03
C ALA A 244 24.78 12.13 -7.42
N GLN A 245 23.86 11.19 -7.51
CA GLN A 245 23.52 10.52 -8.76
C GLN A 245 22.36 11.20 -9.50
N PHE A 246 21.29 11.52 -8.78
CA PHE A 246 20.01 11.97 -9.36
C PHE A 246 19.49 13.24 -8.66
N PRO A 247 20.11 14.40 -8.89
CA PRO A 247 19.72 15.65 -8.21
C PRO A 247 18.30 16.13 -8.57
N ASN A 248 17.76 15.71 -9.72
CA ASN A 248 16.39 16.01 -10.11
C ASN A 248 15.36 15.12 -9.42
N HIS A 249 15.80 14.16 -8.60
CA HIS A 249 14.94 13.12 -8.01
C HIS A 249 14.11 12.42 -9.10
N TYR A 250 14.82 12.02 -10.16
CA TYR A 250 14.33 11.29 -11.31
C TYR A 250 15.47 10.40 -11.81
N ALA A 251 15.20 9.08 -11.93
CA ALA A 251 16.20 8.08 -12.30
C ALA A 251 15.63 7.13 -13.37
N GLY A 252 16.05 7.31 -14.61
CA GLY A 252 15.60 6.52 -15.76
C GLY A 252 14.92 7.36 -16.83
N ASP A 253 14.10 6.71 -17.66
CA ASP A 253 13.35 7.35 -18.75
C ASP A 253 11.90 6.87 -18.72
N ALA A 254 10.99 7.78 -18.47
CA ALA A 254 9.55 7.52 -18.43
C ALA A 254 8.88 7.54 -19.81
N SER A 255 9.57 8.00 -20.87
CA SER A 255 8.97 8.12 -22.21
C SER A 255 8.54 6.76 -22.79
N PHE A 256 9.08 5.67 -22.28
CA PHE A 256 8.72 4.29 -22.65
C PHE A 256 7.58 3.70 -21.82
N ALA A 257 7.04 4.44 -20.86
CA ALA A 257 5.98 3.94 -19.99
C ALA A 257 4.71 3.55 -20.76
N LYS A 258 4.14 2.41 -20.37
CA LYS A 258 2.93 1.88 -20.99
C LYS A 258 2.05 1.15 -19.97
N PRO A 259 0.72 1.28 -20.05
CA PRO A 259 -0.21 0.65 -19.10
C PRO A 259 -0.07 -0.87 -19.00
N GLU A 260 0.29 -1.56 -20.08
CA GLU A 260 0.45 -3.03 -20.09
C GLU A 260 1.58 -3.48 -19.15
N LEU A 261 2.67 -2.74 -19.08
CA LEU A 261 3.75 -3.00 -18.14
C LEU A 261 3.28 -2.75 -16.70
N GLY A 262 2.57 -1.65 -16.48
CA GLY A 262 2.01 -1.30 -15.18
C GLY A 262 1.05 -2.36 -14.65
N GLU A 263 0.11 -2.81 -15.48
CA GLU A 263 -0.87 -3.84 -15.12
C GLU A 263 -0.19 -5.17 -14.77
N LEU A 264 0.84 -5.57 -15.55
CA LEU A 264 1.63 -6.76 -15.26
C LEU A 264 2.34 -6.67 -13.90
N LEU A 265 2.94 -5.53 -13.58
CA LEU A 265 3.67 -5.31 -12.34
C LEU A 265 2.73 -5.29 -11.13
N ILE A 266 1.64 -4.53 -11.18
CA ILE A 266 0.65 -4.42 -10.11
C ILE A 266 0.03 -5.80 -9.84
N ASN A 267 -0.42 -6.51 -10.87
CA ASN A 267 -1.04 -7.82 -10.70
C ASN A 267 -0.05 -8.85 -10.15
N SER A 268 1.19 -8.86 -10.61
CA SER A 268 2.21 -9.77 -10.11
C SER A 268 2.48 -9.58 -8.61
N GLN A 269 2.54 -8.33 -8.14
CA GLN A 269 2.73 -8.05 -6.73
C GLN A 269 1.47 -8.39 -5.93
N ALA A 270 0.29 -8.04 -6.43
CA ALA A 270 -0.98 -8.35 -5.78
C ALA A 270 -1.20 -9.86 -5.63
N ASP A 271 -0.90 -10.66 -6.65
CA ASP A 271 -1.04 -12.12 -6.60
C ASP A 271 -0.10 -12.76 -5.58
N GLN A 272 1.15 -12.30 -5.51
CA GLN A 272 2.09 -12.75 -4.47
C GLN A 272 1.60 -12.35 -3.06
N LEU A 273 1.04 -11.17 -2.92
CA LEU A 273 0.50 -10.69 -1.65
C LEU A 273 -0.72 -11.53 -1.23
N VAL A 274 -1.60 -11.91 -2.18
CA VAL A 274 -2.73 -12.83 -1.95
C VAL A 274 -2.25 -14.16 -1.35
N GLU A 275 -1.23 -14.78 -1.93
CA GLU A 275 -0.71 -16.06 -1.43
C GLU A 275 -0.14 -15.92 0.00
N LEU A 276 0.56 -14.82 0.28
CA LEU A 276 1.08 -14.55 1.62
C LEU A 276 -0.04 -14.23 2.63
N ILE A 277 -1.09 -13.53 2.25
CA ILE A 277 -2.26 -13.29 3.10
C ILE A 277 -2.89 -14.63 3.51
N LYS A 278 -3.10 -15.55 2.56
CA LYS A 278 -3.63 -16.88 2.82
C LYS A 278 -2.78 -17.66 3.83
N ILE A 279 -1.46 -17.61 3.67
CA ILE A 279 -0.51 -18.27 4.59
C ILE A 279 -0.59 -17.63 5.97
N LEU A 280 -0.43 -16.30 6.05
CA LEU A 280 -0.38 -15.57 7.32
C LEU A 280 -1.68 -15.66 8.12
N LYS A 281 -2.84 -15.72 7.48
CA LYS A 281 -4.12 -15.92 8.17
C LYS A 281 -4.16 -17.21 9.00
N ARG A 282 -3.44 -18.24 8.56
CA ARG A 282 -3.39 -19.57 9.18
C ARG A 282 -2.13 -19.79 10.04
N ASP A 283 -1.17 -18.85 9.97
CA ASP A 283 0.10 -19.00 10.66
C ASP A 283 0.03 -18.47 12.10
N ASP A 284 0.37 -19.34 13.04
CA ASP A 284 0.62 -18.97 14.44
C ASP A 284 2.10 -19.16 14.81
N THR A 285 2.92 -19.63 13.88
CA THR A 285 4.33 -19.98 14.11
C THR A 285 5.15 -18.78 14.49
N ILE A 286 4.92 -17.62 13.82
CA ILE A 286 5.68 -16.39 14.08
C ILE A 286 5.46 -15.93 15.52
N LEU A 287 4.21 -15.82 15.98
CA LEU A 287 3.88 -15.41 17.35
C LEU A 287 4.40 -16.41 18.39
N ASN A 288 4.28 -17.70 18.12
CA ASN A 288 4.79 -18.76 19.01
C ASN A 288 6.32 -18.68 19.13
N LEU A 289 7.05 -18.48 18.04
CA LEU A 289 8.50 -18.30 18.04
C LEU A 289 8.92 -17.01 18.77
N GLN A 290 8.20 -15.91 18.60
CA GLN A 290 8.45 -14.68 19.36
C GLN A 290 8.30 -14.92 20.87
N ASN A 291 7.21 -15.58 21.29
CA ASN A 291 6.98 -15.88 22.70
C ASN A 291 8.08 -16.79 23.27
N ARG A 292 8.50 -17.80 22.51
CA ARG A 292 9.62 -18.66 22.88
C ARG A 292 10.91 -17.86 23.02
N PHE A 293 11.24 -17.03 22.03
CA PHE A 293 12.41 -16.14 22.05
C PHE A 293 12.45 -15.28 23.31
N TYR A 294 11.33 -14.63 23.67
CA TYR A 294 11.29 -13.80 24.87
C TYR A 294 11.45 -14.59 26.16
N ASN A 295 10.92 -15.81 26.22
CA ASN A 295 11.12 -16.68 27.38
C ASN A 295 12.59 -17.13 27.51
N GLU A 296 13.24 -17.46 26.40
CA GLU A 296 14.66 -17.85 26.37
C GLU A 296 15.56 -16.64 26.69
N SER A 297 15.25 -15.45 26.18
CA SER A 297 16.05 -14.23 26.42
C SER A 297 16.11 -13.79 27.88
N LYS A 298 15.16 -14.24 28.73
CA LYS A 298 15.19 -13.97 30.18
C LYS A 298 16.31 -14.74 30.89
N ASN A 299 16.78 -15.85 30.31
CA ASN A 299 17.82 -16.71 30.90
C ASN A 299 18.77 -17.27 29.81
N PRO A 300 19.55 -16.38 29.14
CA PRO A 300 20.33 -16.77 27.97
C PRO A 300 21.35 -17.90 28.25
N LEU A 301 21.87 -17.99 29.46
CA LEU A 301 22.80 -19.06 29.86
C LEU A 301 22.16 -20.46 29.99
N LYS A 302 20.82 -20.54 29.95
CA LYS A 302 20.07 -21.81 30.01
C LYS A 302 19.47 -22.19 28.67
N THR A 303 19.68 -21.40 27.62
CA THR A 303 19.17 -21.71 26.29
C THR A 303 19.84 -22.93 25.72
N LYS A 304 19.02 -23.94 25.35
CA LYS A 304 19.50 -25.18 24.70
C LYS A 304 19.29 -25.03 23.19
N GLN A 305 20.33 -25.40 22.44
CA GLN A 305 20.27 -25.44 20.98
C GLN A 305 19.59 -26.72 20.50
#